data_d1199f18eeb9b249fde8d9454f5fc550
#
_entry.id   d1199f18eeb9b249fde8d9454f5fc550
#
_cell.length_a   1.000
_cell.length_b   1.000
_cell.length_c   1.000
_cell.angle_alpha   90.00
_cell.angle_beta   90.00
_cell.angle_gamma   90.00
#
_symmetry.space_group_name_H-M   'P 1'
#
loop_
_entity.id
_entity.type
_entity.pdbx_description
1 polymer ?
#
loop_
_entity_poly.entity_id
_entity_poly.type
_entity_poly.pdbx_seq_one_letter_code
_entity_poly.pdbx_strand_id
1 'polypeptide(L)'
;MTAENVVDAASADDECRDCGYEPELKRTLGSFQVFAISFAFISVAVGIFGTYDDVLQNAGPAGIWLWPIIAVGQTLIALVIAQFAARIPLSGSSYQWASRLANPKIGWLFGWLGFCYLAIGVVAADNALASTALMPLFGMQPDENTARVFTLVVLVIQAVLVALSTHLVGLITSAAVGLELVIVVVLTIALFVAVAVTGDGSVSNLTSRGITEGAPNYFAIGGGLMAAMIMGIATLVGFDAAANMAEEAKDPFRSVPRAIVGSVVAAAVLGMVFVIALTIAIKDIPRASATDSPVALILRDQLGPVMERLLLVAIVFAFFGAGLVTLATCARMVFAMSRDARFPAHQLMRRVNPRTQTPIPATILIVVVGFVLMGALPGGALLKMLTVGGLIGAVLYGAIIVLYLGVRKRLGRQEDAFDLGRFDMPVAIGALVWSGVVVFVLVSPPEALTAVLISVGVVVAGGMYLAYLLMFNREILETVPEEVDVFKH
;
A
#
# COMPACT_ATOMS: atom_id res chain seq x y z
N MET A 1 -16.08 -13.99 -24.77
CA MET A 1 -15.15 -12.92 -25.16
C MET A 1 -15.81 -12.19 -26.30
N THR A 2 -16.19 -10.96 -26.10
CA THR A 2 -16.75 -10.11 -27.18
C THR A 2 -15.61 -9.64 -28.09
N ALA A 3 -15.89 -9.36 -29.36
CA ALA A 3 -14.89 -8.92 -30.35
C ALA A 3 -14.14 -7.64 -29.90
N GLU A 4 -14.79 -6.78 -29.16
CA GLU A 4 -14.20 -5.59 -28.52
C GLU A 4 -13.04 -5.92 -27.57
N ASN A 5 -13.20 -6.95 -26.72
CA ASN A 5 -12.14 -7.38 -25.79
C ASN A 5 -10.89 -7.96 -26.48
N VAL A 6 -11.01 -8.41 -27.73
CA VAL A 6 -9.89 -8.95 -28.52
C VAL A 6 -9.12 -7.81 -29.21
N VAL A 7 -9.82 -6.79 -29.66
CA VAL A 7 -9.23 -5.60 -30.30
C VAL A 7 -8.46 -4.77 -29.27
N ASP A 8 -9.00 -4.56 -28.07
CA ASP A 8 -8.35 -3.80 -27.01
C ASP A 8 -7.08 -4.51 -26.47
N ALA A 9 -7.11 -5.85 -26.40
CA ALA A 9 -5.92 -6.63 -25.97
C ALA A 9 -4.80 -6.58 -27.01
N ALA A 10 -5.13 -6.62 -28.30
CA ALA A 10 -4.15 -6.55 -29.39
C ALA A 10 -3.50 -5.16 -29.48
N SER A 11 -4.27 -4.08 -29.31
CA SER A 11 -3.73 -2.72 -29.29
C SER A 11 -2.79 -2.48 -28.11
N ALA A 12 -3.13 -3.00 -26.92
CA ALA A 12 -2.31 -2.85 -25.74
C ALA A 12 -1.01 -3.70 -25.79
N ASP A 13 -1.02 -4.83 -26.51
CA ASP A 13 0.20 -5.63 -26.75
C ASP A 13 1.13 -4.96 -27.78
N ASP A 14 0.56 -4.31 -28.81
CA ASP A 14 1.34 -3.50 -29.74
C ASP A 14 1.97 -2.29 -29.04
N GLU A 15 1.25 -1.61 -28.18
CA GLU A 15 1.79 -0.50 -27.37
C GLU A 15 2.84 -0.95 -26.34
N CYS A 16 2.79 -2.20 -25.80
CA CYS A 16 3.87 -2.75 -24.98
C CYS A 16 5.12 -3.03 -25.82
N ARG A 17 4.97 -3.47 -27.07
CA ARG A 17 6.08 -3.62 -28.03
C ARG A 17 6.67 -2.26 -28.40
N ASP A 18 5.85 -1.26 -28.58
CA ASP A 18 6.27 0.13 -28.78
C ASP A 18 7.01 0.69 -27.56
N CYS A 19 6.79 0.13 -26.36
CA CYS A 19 7.59 0.39 -25.18
C CYS A 19 8.90 -0.44 -25.09
N GLY A 20 9.28 -1.20 -26.11
CA GLY A 20 10.54 -1.94 -26.21
C GLY A 20 10.58 -3.26 -25.42
N TYR A 21 9.43 -3.83 -25.04
CA TYR A 21 9.37 -5.13 -24.37
C TYR A 21 8.42 -6.10 -25.06
N GLU A 22 8.86 -7.35 -25.22
CA GLU A 22 7.97 -8.45 -25.56
C GLU A 22 7.05 -8.76 -24.36
N PRO A 23 5.75 -9.02 -24.57
CA PRO A 23 4.81 -9.35 -23.50
C PRO A 23 5.15 -10.73 -22.88
N GLU A 24 5.77 -10.74 -21.72
CA GLU A 24 6.12 -11.97 -20.99
C GLU A 24 5.05 -12.38 -19.97
N LEU A 25 4.22 -11.43 -19.53
CA LEU A 25 3.19 -11.62 -18.52
C LEU A 25 1.80 -11.71 -19.16
N LYS A 26 0.91 -12.55 -18.58
CA LYS A 26 -0.41 -12.80 -19.15
C LYS A 26 -1.43 -11.75 -18.71
N ARG A 27 -2.08 -11.08 -19.64
CA ARG A 27 -3.19 -10.14 -19.40
C ARG A 27 -4.46 -10.86 -18.95
N THR A 28 -4.66 -10.96 -17.65
CA THR A 28 -5.80 -11.69 -17.05
C THR A 28 -6.69 -10.81 -16.18
N LEU A 29 -6.17 -9.66 -15.69
CA LEU A 29 -6.85 -8.82 -14.72
C LEU A 29 -7.88 -7.91 -15.39
N GLY A 30 -9.15 -8.08 -15.02
CA GLY A 30 -10.23 -7.15 -15.40
C GLY A 30 -10.23 -5.90 -14.53
N SER A 31 -11.02 -4.87 -14.92
CA SER A 31 -11.04 -3.56 -14.25
C SER A 31 -11.33 -3.63 -12.75
N PHE A 32 -12.27 -4.49 -12.32
CA PHE A 32 -12.55 -4.67 -10.89
C PHE A 32 -11.39 -5.34 -10.15
N GLN A 33 -10.70 -6.31 -10.78
CA GLN A 33 -9.53 -6.96 -10.19
C GLN A 33 -8.36 -5.96 -9.99
N VAL A 34 -8.16 -5.08 -10.98
CA VAL A 34 -7.16 -4.00 -10.90
C VAL A 34 -7.51 -3.02 -9.76
N PHE A 35 -8.78 -2.62 -9.63
CA PHE A 35 -9.25 -1.82 -8.50
C PHE A 35 -9.05 -2.55 -7.16
N ALA A 36 -9.43 -3.83 -7.10
CA ALA A 36 -9.30 -4.64 -5.90
C ALA A 36 -7.84 -4.79 -5.44
N ILE A 37 -6.88 -4.87 -6.37
CA ILE A 37 -5.45 -4.90 -6.06
C ILE A 37 -5.02 -3.61 -5.32
N SER A 38 -5.37 -2.43 -5.83
CA SER A 38 -5.07 -1.16 -5.15
C SER A 38 -5.82 -1.01 -3.83
N PHE A 39 -7.11 -1.39 -3.80
CA PHE A 39 -7.93 -1.29 -2.59
C PHE A 39 -7.49 -2.26 -1.49
N ALA A 40 -7.12 -3.51 -1.84
CA ALA A 40 -6.63 -4.50 -0.89
C ALA A 40 -5.33 -4.07 -0.20
N PHE A 41 -4.45 -3.36 -0.93
CA PHE A 41 -3.24 -2.82 -0.32
C PHE A 41 -3.57 -1.74 0.72
N ILE A 42 -4.52 -0.85 0.42
CA ILE A 42 -5.00 0.18 1.35
C ILE A 42 -5.67 -0.48 2.57
N SER A 43 -6.62 -1.39 2.31
CA SER A 43 -7.47 -2.08 3.29
C SER A 43 -7.92 -1.22 4.47
N VAL A 44 -9.06 -0.54 4.29
CA VAL A 44 -9.65 0.39 5.28
C VAL A 44 -9.92 -0.31 6.61
N ALA A 45 -10.46 -1.54 6.56
CA ALA A 45 -10.78 -2.30 7.76
C ALA A 45 -9.52 -2.63 8.54
N VAL A 46 -8.46 -3.07 7.86
CA VAL A 46 -7.15 -3.39 8.46
C VAL A 46 -6.52 -2.14 9.07
N GLY A 47 -6.46 -1.05 8.30
CA GLY A 47 -5.84 0.19 8.76
C GLY A 47 -6.53 0.76 9.99
N ILE A 48 -7.85 0.89 9.98
CA ILE A 48 -8.61 1.41 11.12
C ILE A 48 -8.52 0.44 12.31
N PHE A 49 -8.63 -0.87 12.08
CA PHE A 49 -8.53 -1.87 13.15
C PHE A 49 -7.17 -1.82 13.86
N GLY A 50 -6.09 -1.61 13.11
CA GLY A 50 -4.73 -1.65 13.63
C GLY A 50 -4.20 -0.32 14.17
N THR A 51 -4.92 0.81 14.03
CA THR A 51 -4.40 2.14 14.38
C THR A 51 -5.42 3.08 15.02
N TYR A 52 -6.65 2.64 15.25
CA TYR A 52 -7.66 3.46 15.89
C TYR A 52 -7.38 3.69 17.39
N ASP A 53 -6.66 2.77 18.04
CA ASP A 53 -6.12 2.92 19.39
C ASP A 53 -5.15 4.10 19.48
N ASP A 54 -4.25 4.27 18.49
CA ASP A 54 -3.34 5.43 18.42
C ASP A 54 -4.11 6.76 18.42
N VAL A 55 -5.24 6.82 17.70
CA VAL A 55 -6.10 8.02 17.68
C VAL A 55 -6.68 8.28 19.05
N LEU A 56 -7.30 7.27 19.69
CA LEU A 56 -7.96 7.42 20.97
C LEU A 56 -6.99 7.77 22.08
N GLN A 57 -5.79 7.18 22.07
CA GLN A 57 -4.75 7.41 23.08
C GLN A 57 -4.07 8.76 22.94
N ASN A 58 -3.83 9.21 21.72
CA ASN A 58 -3.03 10.41 21.45
C ASN A 58 -3.86 11.69 21.23
N ALA A 59 -5.01 11.59 20.58
CA ALA A 59 -5.85 12.75 20.25
C ALA A 59 -7.28 12.66 20.80
N GLY A 60 -7.62 11.50 21.37
CA GLY A 60 -8.98 11.22 21.76
C GLY A 60 -9.92 11.03 20.54
N PRO A 61 -11.22 10.81 20.77
CA PRO A 61 -12.19 10.58 19.70
C PRO A 61 -12.22 11.66 18.62
N ALA A 62 -12.01 12.94 18.99
CA ALA A 62 -11.95 14.06 18.03
C ALA A 62 -10.82 13.98 17.02
N GLY A 63 -9.81 13.14 17.25
CA GLY A 63 -8.69 12.92 16.32
C GLY A 63 -9.11 12.35 14.96
N ILE A 64 -10.30 11.74 14.85
CA ILE A 64 -10.83 11.25 13.57
C ILE A 64 -10.97 12.32 12.48
N TRP A 65 -11.09 13.60 12.86
CA TRP A 65 -11.19 14.70 11.89
C TRP A 65 -9.90 14.98 11.12
N LEU A 66 -8.80 14.32 11.47
CA LEU A 66 -7.58 14.32 10.67
C LEU A 66 -7.73 13.45 9.41
N TRP A 67 -8.63 12.45 9.43
CA TRP A 67 -8.86 11.54 8.30
C TRP A 67 -9.18 12.26 6.98
N PRO A 68 -10.15 13.18 6.88
CA PRO A 68 -10.42 13.89 5.63
C PRO A 68 -9.24 14.73 5.15
N ILE A 69 -8.45 15.31 6.04
CA ILE A 69 -7.26 16.08 5.68
C ILE A 69 -6.23 15.18 5.02
N ILE A 70 -5.99 14.02 5.62
CA ILE A 70 -5.05 13.01 5.10
C ILE A 70 -5.58 12.43 3.78
N ALA A 71 -6.89 12.15 3.69
CA ALA A 71 -7.53 11.64 2.49
C ALA A 71 -7.35 12.59 1.29
N VAL A 72 -7.51 13.90 1.50
CA VAL A 72 -7.24 14.90 0.46
C VAL A 72 -5.77 14.84 0.04
N GLY A 73 -4.84 14.84 0.99
CA GLY A 73 -3.41 14.81 0.70
C GLY A 73 -2.99 13.54 -0.06
N GLN A 74 -3.46 12.36 0.37
CA GLN A 74 -3.18 11.10 -0.33
C GLN A 74 -3.81 11.04 -1.73
N THR A 75 -5.01 11.63 -1.88
CA THR A 75 -5.65 11.74 -3.21
C THR A 75 -4.83 12.63 -4.15
N LEU A 76 -4.21 13.71 -3.68
CA LEU A 76 -3.31 14.53 -4.50
C LEU A 76 -2.12 13.71 -5.00
N ILE A 77 -1.50 12.89 -4.15
CA ILE A 77 -0.42 11.97 -4.54
C ILE A 77 -0.92 10.96 -5.59
N ALA A 78 -2.08 10.34 -5.33
CA ALA A 78 -2.67 9.36 -6.23
C ALA A 78 -2.96 9.93 -7.62
N LEU A 79 -3.43 11.18 -7.70
CA LEU A 79 -3.67 11.88 -8.97
C LEU A 79 -2.37 12.08 -9.76
N VAL A 80 -1.25 12.40 -9.11
CA VAL A 80 0.06 12.52 -9.78
C VAL A 80 0.55 11.16 -10.26
N ILE A 81 0.44 10.12 -9.45
CA ILE A 81 0.86 8.76 -9.81
C ILE A 81 0.01 8.22 -10.97
N ALA A 82 -1.28 8.51 -10.99
CA ALA A 82 -2.18 8.14 -12.08
C ALA A 82 -1.76 8.75 -13.44
N GLN A 83 -1.13 9.93 -13.45
CA GLN A 83 -0.58 10.53 -14.68
C GLN A 83 0.52 9.67 -15.30
N PHE A 84 1.42 9.12 -14.48
CA PHE A 84 2.45 8.20 -14.96
C PHE A 84 1.85 6.87 -15.43
N ALA A 85 0.97 6.30 -14.63
CA ALA A 85 0.34 5.01 -14.92
C ALA A 85 -0.50 5.04 -16.21
N ALA A 86 -1.12 6.19 -16.53
CA ALA A 86 -1.87 6.38 -17.75
C ALA A 86 -1.01 6.46 -19.03
N ARG A 87 0.29 6.71 -18.89
CA ARG A 87 1.20 6.89 -20.02
C ARG A 87 2.25 5.78 -20.14
N ILE A 88 2.65 5.20 -19.01
CA ILE A 88 3.68 4.14 -18.95
C ILE A 88 3.17 3.01 -18.05
N PRO A 89 2.23 2.17 -18.54
CA PRO A 89 1.64 1.09 -17.77
C PRO A 89 2.53 -0.17 -17.80
N LEU A 90 3.74 -0.06 -17.26
CA LEU A 90 4.71 -1.15 -17.20
C LEU A 90 4.89 -1.66 -15.77
N SER A 91 5.11 -2.97 -15.62
CA SER A 91 5.45 -3.60 -14.35
C SER A 91 6.72 -3.00 -13.75
N GLY A 92 6.72 -2.79 -12.42
CA GLY A 92 7.80 -2.06 -11.75
C GLY A 92 7.56 -0.55 -11.65
N SER A 93 6.39 -0.06 -12.10
CA SER A 93 5.85 1.30 -11.91
C SER A 93 6.92 2.40 -11.79
N SER A 94 7.18 2.91 -10.58
CA SER A 94 8.12 4.00 -10.30
C SER A 94 9.54 3.75 -10.83
N TYR A 95 10.01 2.50 -10.81
CA TYR A 95 11.30 2.11 -11.41
C TYR A 95 11.32 2.40 -12.91
N GLN A 96 10.27 2.00 -13.65
CA GLN A 96 10.16 2.20 -15.09
C GLN A 96 10.01 3.68 -15.43
N TRP A 97 9.17 4.41 -14.70
CA TRP A 97 8.97 5.84 -14.92
C TRP A 97 10.26 6.64 -14.76
N ALA A 98 11.00 6.39 -13.66
CA ALA A 98 12.25 7.07 -13.40
C ALA A 98 13.37 6.66 -14.39
N SER A 99 13.45 5.38 -14.77
CA SER A 99 14.45 4.89 -15.71
C SER A 99 14.31 5.51 -17.10
N ARG A 100 13.08 5.68 -17.57
CA ARG A 100 12.77 6.18 -18.93
C ARG A 100 12.71 7.71 -19.00
N LEU A 101 12.15 8.35 -17.99
CA LEU A 101 11.89 9.79 -18.03
C LEU A 101 13.03 10.62 -17.46
N ALA A 102 13.83 10.07 -16.56
CA ALA A 102 15.02 10.73 -16.02
C ALA A 102 16.29 10.06 -16.55
N ASN A 103 16.72 8.99 -15.91
CA ASN A 103 17.82 8.14 -16.37
C ASN A 103 17.84 6.80 -15.61
N PRO A 104 18.53 5.77 -16.16
CA PRO A 104 18.63 4.45 -15.55
C PRO A 104 19.16 4.41 -14.10
N LYS A 105 20.06 5.34 -13.73
CA LYS A 105 20.64 5.41 -12.38
C LYS A 105 19.60 5.86 -11.35
N ILE A 106 18.80 6.88 -11.69
CA ILE A 106 17.67 7.34 -10.88
C ILE A 106 16.62 6.23 -10.81
N GLY A 107 16.30 5.59 -11.94
CA GLY A 107 15.41 4.44 -11.98
C GLY A 107 15.82 3.33 -11.02
N TRP A 108 17.12 3.02 -10.99
CA TRP A 108 17.64 2.03 -10.07
C TRP A 108 17.37 2.37 -8.60
N LEU A 109 17.57 3.63 -8.19
CA LEU A 109 17.26 4.08 -6.83
C LEU A 109 15.77 3.94 -6.50
N PHE A 110 14.89 4.31 -7.44
CA PHE A 110 13.44 4.14 -7.27
C PHE A 110 13.07 2.66 -7.13
N GLY A 111 13.64 1.79 -7.96
CA GLY A 111 13.44 0.35 -7.89
C GLY A 111 13.92 -0.24 -6.57
N TRP A 112 15.10 0.17 -6.09
CA TRP A 112 15.64 -0.28 -4.81
C TRP A 112 14.74 0.13 -3.63
N LEU A 113 14.34 1.40 -3.57
CA LEU A 113 13.42 1.89 -2.54
C LEU A 113 12.07 1.19 -2.61
N GLY A 114 11.52 1.00 -3.82
CA GLY A 114 10.28 0.28 -4.05
C GLY A 114 10.37 -1.19 -3.62
N PHE A 115 11.45 -1.88 -3.95
CA PHE A 115 11.69 -3.25 -3.49
C PHE A 115 11.74 -3.34 -1.97
N CYS A 116 12.53 -2.47 -1.31
CA CYS A 116 12.65 -2.47 0.14
C CYS A 116 11.32 -2.14 0.84
N TYR A 117 10.59 -1.13 0.34
CA TYR A 117 9.27 -0.78 0.82
C TYR A 117 8.30 -1.97 0.78
N LEU A 118 8.21 -2.61 -0.40
CA LEU A 118 7.29 -3.72 -0.61
C LEU A 118 7.71 -4.98 0.16
N ALA A 119 8.99 -5.34 0.15
CA ALA A 119 9.50 -6.52 0.84
C ALA A 119 9.32 -6.43 2.37
N ILE A 120 9.59 -5.26 2.96
CA ILE A 120 9.31 -5.00 4.38
C ILE A 120 7.81 -5.02 4.62
N GLY A 121 7.03 -4.39 3.73
CA GLY A 121 5.56 -4.30 3.83
C GLY A 121 4.87 -5.65 3.86
N VAL A 122 5.28 -6.61 3.03
CA VAL A 122 4.75 -7.99 3.05
C VAL A 122 4.92 -8.62 4.42
N VAL A 123 6.16 -8.62 4.93
CA VAL A 123 6.49 -9.29 6.21
C VAL A 123 5.77 -8.61 7.37
N ALA A 124 5.69 -7.27 7.35
CA ALA A 124 5.00 -6.50 8.37
C ALA A 124 3.49 -6.76 8.36
N ALA A 125 2.85 -6.80 7.19
CA ALA A 125 1.42 -7.10 7.04
C ALA A 125 1.09 -8.51 7.50
N ASP A 126 1.89 -9.51 7.12
CA ASP A 126 1.66 -10.90 7.53
C ASP A 126 1.92 -11.11 9.02
N ASN A 127 2.85 -10.37 9.62
CA ASN A 127 3.07 -10.41 11.06
C ASN A 127 1.92 -9.74 11.83
N ALA A 128 1.40 -8.63 11.32
CA ALA A 128 0.21 -8.00 11.87
C ALA A 128 -1.00 -8.94 11.74
N LEU A 129 -1.21 -9.61 10.59
CA LEU A 129 -2.23 -10.65 10.44
C LEU A 129 -2.10 -11.73 11.52
N ALA A 130 -0.89 -12.23 11.75
CA ALA A 130 -0.64 -13.28 12.72
C ALA A 130 -0.99 -12.83 14.15
N SER A 131 -0.45 -11.69 14.58
CA SER A 131 -0.52 -11.21 15.96
C SER A 131 -1.87 -10.58 16.32
N THR A 132 -2.46 -9.77 15.42
CA THR A 132 -3.64 -8.97 15.73
C THR A 132 -4.97 -9.64 15.32
N ALA A 133 -4.93 -10.64 14.42
CA ALA A 133 -6.15 -11.26 13.92
C ALA A 133 -6.17 -12.79 14.09
N LEU A 134 -5.16 -13.54 13.61
CA LEU A 134 -5.18 -15.01 13.67
C LEU A 134 -5.10 -15.53 15.10
N MET A 135 -4.12 -15.06 15.87
CA MET A 135 -3.96 -15.52 17.26
C MET A 135 -5.20 -15.22 18.13
N PRO A 136 -5.75 -14.00 18.12
CA PRO A 136 -7.01 -13.72 18.82
C PRO A 136 -8.19 -14.55 18.33
N LEU A 137 -8.30 -14.80 17.01
CA LEU A 137 -9.37 -15.63 16.44
C LEU A 137 -9.35 -17.06 16.97
N PHE A 138 -8.15 -17.62 17.19
CA PHE A 138 -7.95 -18.94 17.80
C PHE A 138 -7.95 -18.92 19.35
N GLY A 139 -8.20 -17.77 19.97
CA GLY A 139 -8.18 -17.61 21.42
C GLY A 139 -6.79 -17.75 22.05
N MET A 140 -5.74 -17.55 21.24
CA MET A 140 -4.35 -17.60 21.70
C MET A 140 -3.94 -16.25 22.27
N GLN A 141 -3.11 -16.28 23.32
CA GLN A 141 -2.48 -15.04 23.83
C GLN A 141 -1.40 -14.58 22.87
N PRO A 142 -1.19 -13.26 22.72
CA PRO A 142 -0.11 -12.73 21.91
C PRO A 142 1.25 -13.27 22.36
N ASP A 143 1.92 -14.02 21.47
CA ASP A 143 3.25 -14.57 21.67
C ASP A 143 4.08 -14.35 20.41
N GLU A 144 5.24 -13.76 20.57
CA GLU A 144 6.09 -13.36 19.45
C GLU A 144 6.56 -14.53 18.60
N ASN A 145 6.97 -15.63 19.23
CA ASN A 145 7.48 -16.79 18.50
C ASN A 145 6.39 -17.46 17.68
N THR A 146 5.18 -17.56 18.25
CA THR A 146 3.99 -18.08 17.56
C THR A 146 3.60 -17.16 16.40
N ALA A 147 3.62 -15.84 16.61
CA ALA A 147 3.34 -14.88 15.54
C ALA A 147 4.35 -14.99 14.38
N ARG A 148 5.63 -15.20 14.66
CA ARG A 148 6.67 -15.45 13.63
C ARG A 148 6.39 -16.70 12.81
N VAL A 149 6.02 -17.80 13.47
CA VAL A 149 5.68 -19.05 12.78
C VAL A 149 4.46 -18.86 11.87
N PHE A 150 3.38 -18.24 12.38
CA PHE A 150 2.21 -17.94 11.56
C PHE A 150 2.56 -17.03 10.38
N THR A 151 3.37 -15.99 10.59
CA THR A 151 3.85 -15.09 9.53
C THR A 151 4.53 -15.88 8.40
N LEU A 152 5.47 -16.76 8.74
CA LEU A 152 6.19 -17.57 7.75
C LEU A 152 5.27 -18.55 7.03
N VAL A 153 4.31 -19.16 7.73
CA VAL A 153 3.33 -20.06 7.12
C VAL A 153 2.45 -19.30 6.13
N VAL A 154 1.92 -18.14 6.53
CA VAL A 154 1.09 -17.28 5.67
C VAL A 154 1.88 -16.84 4.44
N LEU A 155 3.11 -16.36 4.62
CA LEU A 155 3.99 -15.92 3.54
C LEU A 155 4.26 -17.04 2.52
N VAL A 156 4.48 -18.28 2.97
CA VAL A 156 4.66 -19.44 2.09
C VAL A 156 3.37 -19.76 1.32
N ILE A 157 2.21 -19.73 1.98
CA ILE A 157 0.92 -19.95 1.33
C ILE A 157 0.68 -18.89 0.25
N GLN A 158 0.89 -17.62 0.56
CA GLN A 158 0.76 -16.53 -0.39
C GLN A 158 1.72 -16.69 -1.58
N ALA A 159 2.99 -17.07 -1.31
CA ALA A 159 3.98 -17.30 -2.36
C ALA A 159 3.56 -18.43 -3.30
N VAL A 160 2.99 -19.52 -2.79
CA VAL A 160 2.44 -20.60 -3.62
C VAL A 160 1.31 -20.09 -4.50
N LEU A 161 0.38 -19.31 -3.94
CA LEU A 161 -0.74 -18.73 -4.70
C LEU A 161 -0.26 -17.78 -5.81
N VAL A 162 0.71 -16.90 -5.50
CA VAL A 162 1.32 -15.99 -6.49
C VAL A 162 2.05 -16.75 -7.59
N ALA A 163 2.74 -17.85 -7.25
CA ALA A 163 3.44 -18.68 -8.21
C ALA A 163 2.49 -19.48 -9.13
N LEU A 164 1.30 -19.83 -8.64
CA LEU A 164 0.33 -20.62 -9.40
C LEU A 164 -0.33 -19.83 -10.53
N SER A 165 -0.82 -18.61 -10.25
CA SER A 165 -1.52 -17.82 -11.26
C SER A 165 -1.85 -16.39 -10.79
N THR A 166 -1.58 -15.40 -11.64
CA THR A 166 -2.05 -14.02 -11.43
C THR A 166 -3.57 -13.91 -11.42
N HIS A 167 -4.26 -14.69 -12.24
CA HIS A 167 -5.73 -14.69 -12.24
C HIS A 167 -6.28 -15.16 -10.88
N LEU A 168 -5.65 -16.15 -10.26
CA LEU A 168 -6.02 -16.63 -8.92
C LEU A 168 -5.78 -15.56 -7.86
N VAL A 169 -4.65 -14.86 -7.92
CA VAL A 169 -4.37 -13.68 -7.05
C VAL A 169 -5.46 -12.64 -7.21
N GLY A 170 -5.81 -12.27 -8.44
CA GLY A 170 -6.87 -11.30 -8.72
C GLY A 170 -8.25 -11.76 -8.22
N LEU A 171 -8.56 -13.04 -8.32
CA LEU A 171 -9.84 -13.60 -7.84
C LEU A 171 -9.92 -13.58 -6.30
N ILE A 172 -8.88 -14.07 -5.61
CA ILE A 172 -8.82 -14.10 -4.14
C ILE A 172 -8.87 -12.67 -3.58
N THR A 173 -8.09 -11.77 -4.17
CA THR A 173 -8.06 -10.35 -3.77
C THR A 173 -9.43 -9.69 -3.98
N SER A 174 -10.08 -9.96 -5.12
CA SER A 174 -11.43 -9.42 -5.39
C SER A 174 -12.47 -9.94 -4.41
N ALA A 175 -12.38 -11.21 -4.02
CA ALA A 175 -13.27 -11.81 -3.02
C ALA A 175 -13.01 -11.20 -1.62
N ALA A 176 -11.74 -11.03 -1.23
CA ALA A 176 -11.34 -10.42 0.03
C ALA A 176 -11.84 -8.97 0.13
N VAL A 177 -11.62 -8.16 -0.92
CA VAL A 177 -12.10 -6.78 -0.99
C VAL A 177 -13.63 -6.71 -1.01
N GLY A 178 -14.29 -7.58 -1.78
CA GLY A 178 -15.75 -7.65 -1.78
C GLY A 178 -16.32 -7.96 -0.38
N LEU A 179 -15.71 -8.92 0.33
CA LEU A 179 -16.07 -9.24 1.71
C LEU A 179 -15.81 -8.07 2.65
N GLU A 180 -14.65 -7.43 2.56
CA GLU A 180 -14.29 -6.25 3.35
C GLU A 180 -15.31 -5.11 3.17
N LEU A 181 -15.61 -4.75 1.91
CA LEU A 181 -16.59 -3.70 1.60
C LEU A 181 -17.97 -4.01 2.20
N VAL A 182 -18.46 -5.24 2.02
CA VAL A 182 -19.75 -5.66 2.56
C VAL A 182 -19.76 -5.59 4.08
N ILE A 183 -18.72 -6.13 4.74
CA ILE A 183 -18.66 -6.16 6.20
C ILE A 183 -18.53 -4.76 6.79
N VAL A 184 -17.69 -3.89 6.24
CA VAL A 184 -17.54 -2.51 6.72
C VAL A 184 -18.87 -1.76 6.61
N VAL A 185 -19.58 -1.91 5.48
CA VAL A 185 -20.90 -1.28 5.29
C VAL A 185 -21.93 -1.84 6.28
N VAL A 186 -22.00 -3.16 6.41
CA VAL A 186 -22.95 -3.82 7.33
C VAL A 186 -22.68 -3.42 8.78
N LEU A 187 -21.42 -3.44 9.22
CA LEU A 187 -21.04 -3.04 10.57
C LEU A 187 -21.32 -1.55 10.83
N THR A 188 -21.05 -0.69 9.85
CA THR A 188 -21.37 0.74 9.93
C THR A 188 -22.86 0.97 10.17
N ILE A 189 -23.71 0.34 9.35
CA ILE A 189 -25.17 0.43 9.48
C ILE A 189 -25.61 -0.17 10.84
N ALA A 190 -25.10 -1.33 11.20
CA ALA A 190 -25.43 -2.00 12.45
C ALA A 190 -25.08 -1.14 13.68
N LEU A 191 -23.92 -0.45 13.68
CA LEU A 191 -23.52 0.46 14.75
C LEU A 191 -24.48 1.66 14.85
N PHE A 192 -24.82 2.31 13.74
CA PHE A 192 -25.80 3.41 13.77
C PHE A 192 -27.17 2.95 14.28
N VAL A 193 -27.64 1.79 13.84
CA VAL A 193 -28.89 1.21 14.30
C VAL A 193 -28.82 0.87 15.80
N ALA A 194 -27.73 0.22 16.25
CA ALA A 194 -27.56 -0.13 17.66
C ALA A 194 -27.62 1.12 18.56
N VAL A 195 -26.85 2.16 18.22
CA VAL A 195 -26.86 3.43 18.97
C VAL A 195 -28.24 4.08 18.96
N ALA A 196 -28.95 4.08 17.84
CA ALA A 196 -30.30 4.66 17.74
C ALA A 196 -31.34 3.91 18.57
N VAL A 197 -31.20 2.57 18.69
CA VAL A 197 -32.16 1.73 19.43
C VAL A 197 -31.85 1.68 20.94
N THR A 198 -30.56 1.54 21.30
CA THR A 198 -30.15 1.39 22.71
C THR A 198 -29.98 2.74 23.40
N GLY A 199 -29.69 3.81 22.67
CA GLY A 199 -29.28 5.09 23.23
C GLY A 199 -27.88 5.07 23.85
N ASP A 200 -27.15 3.97 23.73
CA ASP A 200 -25.79 3.76 24.25
C ASP A 200 -24.76 4.26 23.22
N GLY A 201 -24.28 5.46 23.39
CA GLY A 201 -23.35 6.16 22.52
C GLY A 201 -23.69 7.64 22.43
N SER A 202 -22.82 8.44 21.87
CA SER A 202 -23.06 9.88 21.83
C SER A 202 -22.41 10.56 20.61
N VAL A 203 -23.15 11.43 19.96
CA VAL A 203 -22.63 12.30 18.93
C VAL A 203 -21.58 13.28 19.50
N SER A 204 -21.64 13.61 20.80
CA SER A 204 -20.65 14.45 21.47
C SER A 204 -19.24 13.82 21.49
N ASN A 205 -19.14 12.50 21.34
CA ASN A 205 -17.84 11.81 21.20
C ASN A 205 -17.05 12.36 20.03
N LEU A 206 -17.70 12.78 18.93
CA LEU A 206 -17.01 13.32 17.73
C LEU A 206 -16.20 14.59 18.00
N THR A 207 -16.49 15.29 19.09
CA THR A 207 -15.78 16.54 19.46
C THR A 207 -15.02 16.41 20.79
N SER A 208 -15.12 15.24 21.44
CA SER A 208 -14.44 14.97 22.70
C SER A 208 -12.96 14.67 22.51
N ARG A 209 -12.11 15.26 23.32
CA ARG A 209 -10.69 14.88 23.43
C ARG A 209 -10.49 13.68 24.38
N GLY A 210 -11.52 13.22 25.06
CA GLY A 210 -11.46 12.08 25.96
C GLY A 210 -10.35 12.19 27.01
N ILE A 211 -9.50 11.17 27.09
CA ILE A 211 -8.39 11.10 28.06
C ILE A 211 -7.27 12.16 27.79
N THR A 212 -7.27 12.77 26.62
CA THR A 212 -6.24 13.78 26.24
C THR A 212 -6.69 15.21 26.54
N GLU A 213 -7.83 15.41 27.21
CA GLU A 213 -8.32 16.73 27.60
C GLU A 213 -7.36 17.38 28.60
N GLY A 214 -6.89 18.58 28.26
CA GLY A 214 -5.91 19.30 29.09
C GLY A 214 -4.45 18.87 28.89
N ALA A 215 -4.16 17.93 27.98
CA ALA A 215 -2.78 17.54 27.68
C ALA A 215 -1.97 18.73 27.14
N PRO A 216 -0.83 19.12 27.78
CA PRO A 216 -0.09 20.35 27.45
C PRO A 216 0.53 20.32 26.05
N ASN A 217 0.86 19.13 25.54
CA ASN A 217 1.54 18.94 24.25
C ASN A 217 0.61 18.52 23.13
N TYR A 218 -0.71 18.65 23.29
CA TYR A 218 -1.69 18.17 22.32
C TYR A 218 -1.45 18.72 20.90
N PHE A 219 -1.21 20.03 20.79
CA PHE A 219 -0.94 20.73 19.51
C PHE A 219 0.56 20.92 19.21
N ALA A 220 1.45 20.43 20.05
CA ALA A 220 2.89 20.56 19.83
C ALA A 220 3.36 19.73 18.64
N ILE A 221 4.51 20.09 18.09
CA ILE A 221 5.21 19.26 17.11
C ILE A 221 5.59 17.94 17.79
N GLY A 222 5.23 16.81 17.16
CA GLY A 222 5.35 15.48 17.78
C GLY A 222 4.32 15.20 18.87
N GLY A 223 3.36 16.10 19.09
CA GLY A 223 2.30 15.92 20.08
C GLY A 223 1.15 15.02 19.62
N GLY A 224 0.14 14.89 20.52
CA GLY A 224 -0.92 13.90 20.35
C GLY A 224 -1.70 14.01 19.05
N LEU A 225 -2.05 15.24 18.64
CA LEU A 225 -2.78 15.45 17.37
C LEU A 225 -1.96 15.01 16.17
N MET A 226 -0.65 15.24 16.17
CA MET A 226 0.23 14.81 15.09
C MET A 226 0.42 13.30 15.09
N ALA A 227 0.54 12.66 16.25
CA ALA A 227 0.61 11.20 16.37
C ALA A 227 -0.65 10.53 15.84
N ALA A 228 -1.83 11.09 16.06
CA ALA A 228 -3.09 10.56 15.54
C ALA A 228 -3.21 10.61 14.00
N MET A 229 -2.38 11.40 13.30
CA MET A 229 -2.32 11.37 11.83
C MET A 229 -1.83 10.02 11.29
N ILE A 230 -1.13 9.23 12.09
CA ILE A 230 -0.58 7.93 11.67
C ILE A 230 -1.69 7.00 11.16
N MET A 231 -2.88 7.00 11.77
CA MET A 231 -4.00 6.19 11.30
C MET A 231 -4.30 6.39 9.80
N GLY A 232 -4.50 7.61 9.37
CA GLY A 232 -4.82 7.89 7.97
C GLY A 232 -3.61 7.74 7.04
N ILE A 233 -2.40 8.13 7.50
CA ILE A 233 -1.17 8.02 6.72
C ILE A 233 -0.80 6.56 6.48
N ALA A 234 -0.91 5.70 7.48
CA ALA A 234 -0.60 4.28 7.36
C ALA A 234 -1.68 3.49 6.59
N THR A 235 -2.95 3.93 6.68
CA THR A 235 -4.05 3.27 5.99
C THR A 235 -4.11 3.63 4.51
N LEU A 236 -4.11 4.93 4.18
CA LEU A 236 -4.34 5.42 2.82
C LEU A 236 -3.05 5.43 1.97
N VAL A 237 -2.34 4.30 1.91
CA VAL A 237 -1.06 4.12 1.21
C VAL A 237 -1.09 2.84 0.36
N GLY A 238 -0.21 2.71 -0.64
CA GLY A 238 -0.11 1.51 -1.47
C GLY A 238 -1.13 1.44 -2.61
N PHE A 239 -1.86 2.51 -2.87
CA PHE A 239 -2.82 2.62 -3.99
C PHE A 239 -2.18 2.45 -5.37
N ASP A 240 -0.86 2.57 -5.48
CA ASP A 240 -0.07 2.34 -6.69
C ASP A 240 0.21 0.86 -6.98
N ALA A 241 -0.26 -0.07 -6.15
CA ALA A 241 -0.05 -1.51 -6.32
C ALA A 241 -0.50 -2.00 -7.70
N ALA A 242 -1.64 -1.50 -8.22
CA ALA A 242 -2.10 -1.83 -9.56
C ALA A 242 -1.12 -1.40 -10.67
N ALA A 243 -0.37 -0.31 -10.48
CA ALA A 243 0.63 0.14 -11.46
C ALA A 243 1.81 -0.86 -11.58
N ASN A 244 2.17 -1.54 -10.50
CA ASN A 244 3.20 -2.59 -10.54
C ASN A 244 2.75 -3.86 -11.28
N MET A 245 1.44 -4.04 -11.46
CA MET A 245 0.84 -5.18 -12.17
C MET A 245 0.17 -4.74 -13.49
N ALA A 246 0.51 -3.57 -14.00
CA ALA A 246 -0.14 -2.97 -15.17
C ALA A 246 -0.05 -3.84 -16.43
N GLU A 247 1.09 -4.53 -16.66
CA GLU A 247 1.26 -5.43 -17.82
C GLU A 247 0.29 -6.63 -17.81
N GLU A 248 -0.28 -6.97 -16.66
CA GLU A 248 -1.23 -8.07 -16.50
C GLU A 248 -2.71 -7.60 -16.59
N ALA A 249 -2.95 -6.29 -16.65
CA ALA A 249 -4.27 -5.70 -16.84
C ALA A 249 -4.72 -5.78 -18.32
N LYS A 250 -6.03 -6.02 -18.55
CA LYS A 250 -6.60 -6.12 -19.90
C LYS A 250 -6.66 -4.78 -20.62
N ASP A 251 -6.95 -3.70 -19.88
CA ASP A 251 -6.97 -2.31 -20.37
C ASP A 251 -6.17 -1.45 -19.38
N PRO A 252 -4.82 -1.48 -19.45
CA PRO A 252 -3.99 -0.84 -18.45
C PRO A 252 -4.08 0.69 -18.46
N PHE A 253 -4.20 1.31 -19.62
CA PHE A 253 -4.20 2.77 -19.77
C PHE A 253 -5.40 3.45 -19.11
N ARG A 254 -6.55 2.77 -19.06
CA ARG A 254 -7.78 3.27 -18.43
C ARG A 254 -8.03 2.68 -17.06
N SER A 255 -7.82 1.35 -16.89
CA SER A 255 -8.17 0.67 -15.65
C SER A 255 -7.22 1.00 -14.51
N VAL A 256 -5.89 1.09 -14.78
CA VAL A 256 -4.89 1.32 -13.73
C VAL A 256 -5.00 2.73 -13.13
N PRO A 257 -5.03 3.84 -13.89
CA PRO A 257 -5.21 5.17 -13.31
C PRO A 257 -6.50 5.33 -12.52
N ARG A 258 -7.62 4.75 -13.04
CA ARG A 258 -8.92 4.76 -12.36
C ARG A 258 -8.89 3.95 -11.07
N ALA A 259 -8.18 2.82 -11.06
CA ALA A 259 -8.00 2.01 -9.85
C ALA A 259 -7.21 2.76 -8.77
N ILE A 260 -6.12 3.41 -9.14
CA ILE A 260 -5.26 4.20 -8.24
C ILE A 260 -6.10 5.30 -7.54
N VAL A 261 -6.75 6.14 -8.31
CA VAL A 261 -7.55 7.25 -7.75
C VAL A 261 -8.82 6.74 -7.07
N GLY A 262 -9.52 5.81 -7.71
CA GLY A 262 -10.79 5.27 -7.21
C GLY A 262 -10.63 4.52 -5.89
N SER A 263 -9.54 3.77 -5.69
CA SER A 263 -9.28 3.05 -4.43
C SER A 263 -9.05 3.99 -3.26
N VAL A 264 -8.26 5.05 -3.44
CA VAL A 264 -8.04 6.07 -2.39
C VAL A 264 -9.33 6.79 -2.04
N VAL A 265 -10.09 7.25 -3.04
CA VAL A 265 -11.35 7.97 -2.80
C VAL A 265 -12.39 7.05 -2.13
N ALA A 266 -12.53 5.81 -2.60
CA ALA A 266 -13.44 4.85 -1.99
C ALA A 266 -13.05 4.55 -0.55
N ALA A 267 -11.76 4.33 -0.28
CA ALA A 267 -11.21 4.11 1.05
C ALA A 267 -11.41 5.33 1.97
N ALA A 268 -11.18 6.54 1.45
CA ALA A 268 -11.37 7.77 2.19
C ALA A 268 -12.83 7.95 2.66
N VAL A 269 -13.79 7.75 1.75
CA VAL A 269 -15.23 7.89 2.05
C VAL A 269 -15.70 6.78 2.98
N LEU A 270 -15.41 5.53 2.65
CA LEU A 270 -15.86 4.38 3.43
C LEU A 270 -15.25 4.41 4.84
N GLY A 271 -13.94 4.70 4.94
CA GLY A 271 -13.23 4.80 6.21
C GLY A 271 -13.78 5.92 7.08
N MET A 272 -14.06 7.11 6.51
CA MET A 272 -14.62 8.22 7.28
C MET A 272 -15.98 7.87 7.88
N VAL A 273 -16.88 7.27 7.10
CA VAL A 273 -18.21 6.89 7.59
C VAL A 273 -18.11 5.81 8.66
N PHE A 274 -17.21 4.84 8.48
CA PHE A 274 -16.98 3.78 9.47
C PHE A 274 -16.39 4.32 10.77
N VAL A 275 -15.38 5.18 10.71
CA VAL A 275 -14.76 5.80 11.90
C VAL A 275 -15.74 6.70 12.65
N ILE A 276 -16.61 7.43 11.95
CA ILE A 276 -17.71 8.20 12.59
C ILE A 276 -18.64 7.25 13.34
N ALA A 277 -19.07 6.15 12.70
CA ALA A 277 -19.97 5.18 13.35
C ALA A 277 -19.33 4.55 14.60
N LEU A 278 -18.05 4.15 14.51
CA LEU A 278 -17.28 3.64 15.64
C LEU A 278 -17.20 4.64 16.78
N THR A 279 -16.87 5.90 16.46
CA THR A 279 -16.66 6.95 17.45
C THR A 279 -17.96 7.31 18.19
N ILE A 280 -19.08 7.42 17.47
CA ILE A 280 -20.40 7.64 18.08
C ILE A 280 -20.78 6.48 18.99
N ALA A 281 -20.43 5.25 18.60
CA ALA A 281 -20.78 4.01 19.31
C ALA A 281 -19.93 3.75 20.57
N ILE A 282 -18.91 4.56 20.88
CA ILE A 282 -18.14 4.41 22.13
C ILE A 282 -19.04 4.68 23.33
N LYS A 283 -19.20 3.68 24.21
CA LYS A 283 -19.93 3.80 25.48
C LYS A 283 -19.08 4.42 26.59
N ASP A 284 -17.80 4.06 26.66
CA ASP A 284 -16.86 4.45 27.69
C ASP A 284 -15.51 4.80 27.00
N ILE A 285 -15.22 6.10 26.87
CA ILE A 285 -14.02 6.58 26.21
C ILE A 285 -12.75 6.16 26.96
N PRO A 286 -12.61 6.34 28.29
CA PRO A 286 -11.45 5.85 29.03
C PRO A 286 -11.16 4.36 28.81
N ARG A 287 -12.18 3.52 28.84
CA ARG A 287 -12.02 2.07 28.61
C ARG A 287 -11.63 1.75 27.18
N ALA A 288 -12.23 2.44 26.20
CA ALA A 288 -11.87 2.26 24.80
C ALA A 288 -10.45 2.73 24.49
N SER A 289 -9.97 3.78 25.17
CA SER A 289 -8.60 4.30 25.01
C SER A 289 -7.54 3.47 25.74
N ALA A 290 -7.94 2.59 26.67
CA ALA A 290 -7.01 1.76 27.43
C ALA A 290 -6.77 0.37 26.81
N THR A 291 -7.41 0.05 25.68
CA THR A 291 -7.28 -1.26 25.01
C THR A 291 -6.50 -1.14 23.71
N ASP A 292 -5.74 -2.19 23.37
CA ASP A 292 -5.01 -2.32 22.10
C ASP A 292 -5.95 -2.63 20.91
N SER A 293 -7.23 -2.91 21.15
CA SER A 293 -8.21 -3.25 20.11
C SER A 293 -9.56 -2.57 20.35
N PRO A 294 -9.63 -1.23 20.28
CA PRO A 294 -10.86 -0.49 20.59
C PRO A 294 -12.00 -0.82 19.61
N VAL A 295 -11.71 -1.10 18.34
CA VAL A 295 -12.72 -1.47 17.35
C VAL A 295 -13.44 -2.76 17.76
N ALA A 296 -12.69 -3.79 18.16
CA ALA A 296 -13.26 -5.06 18.62
C ALA A 296 -14.10 -4.85 19.90
N LEU A 297 -13.61 -4.06 20.87
CA LEU A 297 -14.32 -3.71 22.08
C LEU A 297 -15.65 -3.01 21.79
N ILE A 298 -15.65 -1.97 20.94
CA ILE A 298 -16.86 -1.21 20.57
C ILE A 298 -17.90 -2.15 19.93
N LEU A 299 -17.48 -2.99 18.99
CA LEU A 299 -18.39 -3.94 18.32
C LEU A 299 -18.96 -4.96 19.30
N ARG A 300 -18.13 -5.48 20.21
CA ARG A 300 -18.57 -6.42 21.24
C ARG A 300 -19.57 -5.78 22.20
N ASP A 301 -19.32 -4.54 22.63
CA ASP A 301 -20.19 -3.82 23.58
C ASP A 301 -21.53 -3.39 22.95
N GLN A 302 -21.55 -3.09 21.64
CA GLN A 302 -22.76 -2.66 20.92
C GLN A 302 -23.53 -3.81 20.26
N LEU A 303 -22.81 -4.75 19.63
CA LEU A 303 -23.40 -5.78 18.77
C LEU A 303 -23.20 -7.20 19.30
N GLY A 304 -22.46 -7.36 20.40
CA GLY A 304 -22.19 -8.64 21.04
C GLY A 304 -21.01 -9.44 20.43
N PRO A 305 -20.64 -10.57 21.08
CA PRO A 305 -19.41 -11.32 20.77
C PRO A 305 -19.46 -12.03 19.42
N VAL A 306 -20.63 -12.26 18.83
CA VAL A 306 -20.74 -12.88 17.51
C VAL A 306 -20.24 -11.93 16.42
N MET A 307 -20.62 -10.64 16.50
CA MET A 307 -20.17 -9.61 15.54
C MET A 307 -18.68 -9.31 15.67
N GLU A 308 -18.15 -9.34 16.89
CA GLU A 308 -16.71 -9.26 17.12
C GLU A 308 -15.95 -10.37 16.38
N ARG A 309 -16.40 -11.62 16.48
CA ARG A 309 -15.77 -12.76 15.78
C ARG A 309 -15.91 -12.67 14.25
N LEU A 310 -17.06 -12.23 13.76
CA LEU A 310 -17.25 -12.00 12.32
C LEU A 310 -16.31 -10.93 11.79
N LEU A 311 -16.10 -9.84 12.54
CA LEU A 311 -15.09 -8.84 12.20
C LEU A 311 -13.70 -9.46 12.14
N LEU A 312 -13.27 -10.22 13.17
CA LEU A 312 -11.93 -10.83 13.17
C LEU A 312 -11.72 -11.75 11.96
N VAL A 313 -12.73 -12.53 11.59
CA VAL A 313 -12.68 -13.36 10.36
C VAL A 313 -12.47 -12.47 9.13
N ALA A 314 -13.24 -11.39 9.01
CA ALA A 314 -13.11 -10.47 7.87
C ALA A 314 -11.73 -9.79 7.83
N ILE A 315 -11.22 -9.39 8.98
CA ILE A 315 -9.88 -8.79 9.12
C ILE A 315 -8.80 -9.78 8.69
N VAL A 316 -8.94 -11.07 9.03
CA VAL A 316 -8.01 -12.12 8.55
C VAL A 316 -7.99 -12.19 7.02
N PHE A 317 -9.16 -12.19 6.37
CA PHE A 317 -9.23 -12.21 4.90
C PHE A 317 -8.69 -10.93 4.27
N ALA A 318 -8.95 -9.77 4.88
CA ALA A 318 -8.47 -8.48 4.40
C ALA A 318 -6.94 -8.38 4.49
N PHE A 319 -6.34 -8.72 5.63
CA PHE A 319 -4.88 -8.78 5.79
C PHE A 319 -4.23 -9.78 4.85
N PHE A 320 -4.84 -10.98 4.71
CA PHE A 320 -4.32 -12.00 3.79
C PHE A 320 -4.30 -11.49 2.36
N GLY A 321 -5.37 -10.80 1.93
CA GLY A 321 -5.46 -10.16 0.61
C GLY A 321 -4.41 -9.07 0.43
N ALA A 322 -4.20 -8.23 1.42
CA ALA A 322 -3.18 -7.17 1.40
C ALA A 322 -1.77 -7.76 1.28
N GLY A 323 -1.41 -8.76 2.10
CA GLY A 323 -0.12 -9.44 2.03
C GLY A 323 0.09 -10.13 0.67
N LEU A 324 -0.93 -10.83 0.17
CA LEU A 324 -0.90 -11.50 -1.13
C LEU A 324 -0.61 -10.53 -2.28
N VAL A 325 -1.28 -9.37 -2.30
CA VAL A 325 -1.06 -8.32 -3.30
C VAL A 325 0.32 -7.71 -3.16
N THR A 326 0.76 -7.41 -1.94
CA THR A 326 2.07 -6.81 -1.69
C THR A 326 3.20 -7.74 -2.13
N LEU A 327 3.08 -9.05 -1.87
CA LEU A 327 4.00 -10.07 -2.35
C LEU A 327 4.04 -10.12 -3.89
N ALA A 328 2.86 -10.16 -4.52
CA ALA A 328 2.74 -10.17 -5.96
C ALA A 328 3.38 -8.92 -6.61
N THR A 329 3.09 -7.76 -6.06
CA THR A 329 3.63 -6.45 -6.49
C THR A 329 5.14 -6.40 -6.34
N CYS A 330 5.68 -6.86 -5.21
CA CYS A 330 7.12 -6.92 -4.97
C CYS A 330 7.84 -7.84 -5.96
N ALA A 331 7.26 -9.01 -6.25
CA ALA A 331 7.82 -9.94 -7.25
C ALA A 331 7.88 -9.32 -8.65
N ARG A 332 6.89 -8.49 -9.05
CA ARG A 332 6.90 -7.76 -10.32
C ARG A 332 7.94 -6.65 -10.35
N MET A 333 8.16 -5.97 -9.23
CA MET A 333 9.25 -4.98 -9.10
C MET A 333 10.61 -5.64 -9.30
N VAL A 334 10.88 -6.77 -8.64
CA VAL A 334 12.13 -7.54 -8.81
C VAL A 334 12.28 -8.04 -10.25
N PHE A 335 11.20 -8.54 -10.84
CA PHE A 335 11.19 -8.99 -12.24
C PHE A 335 11.53 -7.83 -13.19
N ALA A 336 10.89 -6.68 -13.05
CA ALA A 336 11.10 -5.51 -13.92
C ALA A 336 12.56 -5.02 -13.86
N MET A 337 13.14 -4.90 -12.67
CA MET A 337 14.55 -4.55 -12.51
C MET A 337 15.49 -5.62 -13.09
N SER A 338 15.11 -6.90 -12.97
CA SER A 338 15.93 -8.03 -13.45
C SER A 338 15.87 -8.19 -14.96
N ARG A 339 14.74 -7.84 -15.58
CA ARG A 339 14.58 -7.78 -17.04
C ARG A 339 15.60 -6.83 -17.66
N ASP A 340 15.85 -5.71 -17.00
CA ASP A 340 16.85 -4.71 -17.41
C ASP A 340 18.27 -5.00 -16.88
N ALA A 341 18.52 -6.21 -16.37
CA ALA A 341 19.79 -6.64 -15.77
C ALA A 341 20.28 -5.81 -14.56
N ARG A 342 19.39 -5.05 -13.90
CA ARG A 342 19.72 -4.09 -12.84
C ARG A 342 19.49 -4.59 -11.41
N PHE A 343 19.05 -5.83 -11.25
CA PHE A 343 18.86 -6.47 -9.96
C PHE A 343 19.94 -7.54 -9.71
N PRO A 344 20.38 -7.79 -8.46
CA PRO A 344 21.28 -8.90 -8.15
C PRO A 344 20.76 -10.24 -8.68
N ALA A 345 21.65 -11.07 -9.23
CA ALA A 345 21.30 -12.36 -9.84
C ALA A 345 20.18 -12.25 -10.93
N HIS A 346 20.17 -11.16 -11.68
CA HIS A 346 19.14 -10.82 -12.67
C HIS A 346 18.80 -11.98 -13.63
N GLN A 347 19.80 -12.78 -14.07
CA GLN A 347 19.58 -13.93 -14.96
C GLN A 347 18.65 -14.99 -14.37
N LEU A 348 18.63 -15.12 -13.03
CA LEU A 348 17.72 -16.00 -12.32
C LEU A 348 16.38 -15.31 -12.06
N MET A 349 16.41 -14.08 -11.53
CA MET A 349 15.22 -13.36 -11.10
C MET A 349 14.28 -12.95 -12.26
N ARG A 350 14.81 -12.78 -13.49
CA ARG A 350 14.02 -12.47 -14.68
C ARG A 350 13.26 -13.69 -15.26
N ARG A 351 13.51 -14.90 -14.74
CA ARG A 351 12.87 -16.10 -15.29
C ARG A 351 11.38 -16.12 -14.96
N VAL A 352 10.58 -16.23 -16.01
CA VAL A 352 9.13 -16.42 -15.93
C VAL A 352 8.81 -17.88 -16.23
N ASN A 353 7.92 -18.48 -15.47
CA ASN A 353 7.48 -19.85 -15.70
C ASN A 353 6.63 -19.90 -16.98
N PRO A 354 6.96 -20.75 -17.96
CA PRO A 354 6.24 -20.79 -19.25
C PRO A 354 4.76 -21.17 -19.14
N ARG A 355 4.36 -21.92 -18.08
CA ARG A 355 2.98 -22.38 -17.89
C ARG A 355 2.12 -21.36 -17.15
N THR A 356 2.65 -20.80 -16.07
CA THR A 356 1.92 -19.88 -15.18
C THR A 356 2.11 -18.42 -15.57
N GLN A 357 3.16 -18.12 -16.34
CA GLN A 357 3.60 -16.76 -16.71
C GLN A 357 3.79 -15.86 -15.49
N THR A 358 4.37 -16.42 -14.42
CA THR A 358 4.67 -15.74 -13.17
C THR A 358 6.17 -15.78 -12.86
N PRO A 359 6.75 -14.75 -12.23
CA PRO A 359 8.18 -14.69 -11.89
C PRO A 359 8.47 -15.46 -10.59
N ILE A 360 8.48 -16.80 -10.66
CA ILE A 360 8.65 -17.68 -9.49
C ILE A 360 9.95 -17.39 -8.70
N PRO A 361 11.14 -17.23 -9.33
CA PRO A 361 12.37 -16.97 -8.57
C PRO A 361 12.31 -15.65 -7.78
N ALA A 362 11.69 -14.60 -8.35
CA ALA A 362 11.48 -13.35 -7.65
C ALA A 362 10.54 -13.52 -6.44
N THR A 363 9.48 -14.33 -6.58
CA THR A 363 8.59 -14.67 -5.46
C THR A 363 9.32 -15.42 -4.35
N ILE A 364 10.17 -16.40 -4.68
CA ILE A 364 10.98 -17.14 -3.71
C ILE A 364 11.96 -16.21 -2.97
N LEU A 365 12.56 -15.26 -3.68
CA LEU A 365 13.44 -14.27 -3.05
C LEU A 365 12.75 -13.54 -1.89
N ILE A 366 11.49 -13.13 -2.07
CA ILE A 366 10.74 -12.40 -1.04
C ILE A 366 10.46 -13.30 0.16
N VAL A 367 10.16 -14.58 -0.07
CA VAL A 367 10.03 -15.56 1.01
C VAL A 367 11.34 -15.69 1.79
N VAL A 368 12.48 -15.79 1.10
CA VAL A 368 13.80 -15.84 1.75
C VAL A 368 14.07 -14.57 2.57
N VAL A 369 13.75 -13.39 2.03
CA VAL A 369 13.83 -12.12 2.77
C VAL A 369 12.97 -12.17 4.03
N GLY A 370 11.74 -12.70 3.94
CA GLY A 370 10.85 -12.88 5.08
C GLY A 370 11.45 -13.78 6.16
N PHE A 371 12.02 -14.94 5.77
CA PHE A 371 12.72 -15.84 6.71
C PHE A 371 13.90 -15.15 7.39
N VAL A 372 14.70 -14.39 6.64
CA VAL A 372 15.85 -13.65 7.18
C VAL A 372 15.38 -12.59 8.18
N LEU A 373 14.37 -11.80 7.81
CA LEU A 373 13.85 -10.75 8.69
C LEU A 373 13.22 -11.33 9.96
N MET A 374 12.43 -12.41 9.86
CA MET A 374 11.83 -13.07 11.01
C MET A 374 12.88 -13.77 11.91
N GLY A 375 13.98 -14.27 11.35
CA GLY A 375 15.04 -14.93 12.11
C GLY A 375 16.05 -13.97 12.73
N ALA A 376 16.34 -12.85 12.08
CA ALA A 376 17.41 -11.92 12.49
C ALA A 376 16.92 -10.79 13.41
N LEU A 377 15.64 -10.40 13.35
CA LEU A 377 15.13 -9.26 14.10
C LEU A 377 14.67 -9.67 15.52
N PRO A 378 15.07 -8.92 16.57
CA PRO A 378 14.54 -9.11 17.91
C PRO A 378 13.07 -8.62 17.96
N GLY A 379 12.27 -9.11 18.93
CA GLY A 379 10.84 -8.96 19.00
C GLY A 379 10.25 -7.59 18.77
N GLY A 380 10.59 -6.63 19.56
CA GLY A 380 10.07 -5.27 19.37
C GLY A 380 10.46 -4.58 18.04
N ALA A 381 11.28 -5.25 17.20
CA ALA A 381 11.67 -4.70 15.89
C ALA A 381 10.59 -4.89 14.80
N LEU A 382 9.67 -5.83 14.97
CA LEU A 382 8.61 -6.08 13.98
C LEU A 382 7.63 -4.90 13.85
N LEU A 383 7.22 -4.32 14.96
CA LEU A 383 6.41 -3.08 14.96
C LEU A 383 7.17 -1.93 14.30
N LYS A 384 8.49 -1.85 14.50
CA LYS A 384 9.35 -0.85 13.86
C LYS A 384 9.45 -1.05 12.34
N MET A 385 9.26 -2.26 11.83
CA MET A 385 9.25 -2.51 10.38
C MET A 385 8.10 -1.82 9.66
N LEU A 386 6.91 -1.74 10.28
CA LEU A 386 5.78 -0.99 9.71
C LEU A 386 6.16 0.49 9.54
N THR A 387 6.79 1.09 10.56
CA THR A 387 7.24 2.48 10.51
C THR A 387 8.35 2.68 9.47
N VAL A 388 9.31 1.74 9.37
CA VAL A 388 10.38 1.77 8.36
C VAL A 388 9.79 1.69 6.95
N GLY A 389 8.88 0.73 6.71
CA GLY A 389 8.19 0.59 5.43
C GLY A 389 7.42 1.86 5.06
N GLY A 390 6.64 2.40 6.00
CA GLY A 390 5.90 3.65 5.80
C GLY A 390 6.78 4.84 5.46
N LEU A 391 7.93 4.99 6.13
CA LEU A 391 8.88 6.08 5.86
C LEU A 391 9.54 5.93 4.47
N ILE A 392 9.99 4.73 4.11
CA ILE A 392 10.57 4.50 2.76
C ILE A 392 9.51 4.75 1.68
N GLY A 393 8.28 4.30 1.88
CA GLY A 393 7.16 4.55 0.96
C GLY A 393 6.84 6.04 0.82
N ALA A 394 6.82 6.81 1.92
CA ALA A 394 6.59 8.26 1.89
C ALA A 394 7.70 9.00 1.12
N VAL A 395 8.96 8.62 1.33
CA VAL A 395 10.10 9.17 0.59
C VAL A 395 10.00 8.82 -0.89
N LEU A 396 9.62 7.58 -1.23
CA LEU A 396 9.42 7.15 -2.61
C LEU A 396 8.33 7.96 -3.31
N TYR A 397 7.17 8.16 -2.66
CA TYR A 397 6.09 9.00 -3.21
C TYR A 397 6.54 10.45 -3.41
N GLY A 398 7.23 11.03 -2.45
CA GLY A 398 7.83 12.36 -2.61
C GLY A 398 8.78 12.44 -3.81
N ALA A 399 9.64 11.43 -3.98
CA ALA A 399 10.55 11.34 -5.12
C ALA A 399 9.80 11.20 -6.47
N ILE A 400 8.69 10.42 -6.52
CA ILE A 400 7.85 10.31 -7.72
C ILE A 400 7.24 11.68 -8.09
N ILE A 401 6.80 12.46 -7.10
CA ILE A 401 6.22 13.78 -7.36
C ILE A 401 7.30 14.76 -7.85
N VAL A 402 8.50 14.73 -7.28
CA VAL A 402 9.65 15.53 -7.76
C VAL A 402 9.99 15.14 -9.20
N LEU A 403 10.02 13.84 -9.51
CA LEU A 403 10.21 13.36 -10.87
C LEU A 403 9.12 13.93 -11.79
N TYR A 404 7.85 13.86 -11.39
CA TYR A 404 6.74 14.40 -12.19
C TYR A 404 6.92 15.88 -12.52
N LEU A 405 7.24 16.70 -11.52
CA LEU A 405 7.47 18.13 -11.70
C LEU A 405 8.61 18.41 -12.71
N GLY A 406 9.66 17.57 -12.70
CA GLY A 406 10.78 17.68 -13.65
C GLY A 406 10.43 17.27 -15.08
N VAL A 407 9.59 16.24 -15.26
CA VAL A 407 9.34 15.64 -16.57
C VAL A 407 7.97 15.94 -17.17
N ARG A 408 7.07 16.57 -16.43
CA ARG A 408 5.65 16.79 -16.81
C ARG A 408 5.46 17.40 -18.21
N LYS A 409 6.35 18.31 -18.62
CA LYS A 409 6.30 18.91 -19.95
C LYS A 409 6.66 17.93 -21.07
N ARG A 410 7.41 16.87 -20.75
CA ARG A 410 7.81 15.81 -21.68
C ARG A 410 6.77 14.69 -21.76
N LEU A 411 5.93 14.52 -20.73
CA LEU A 411 4.90 13.49 -20.69
C LEU A 411 3.82 13.67 -21.77
N GLY A 412 3.72 14.87 -22.36
CA GLY A 412 2.74 15.15 -23.42
C GLY A 412 1.28 15.04 -22.94
N ARG A 413 0.37 15.38 -23.84
CA ARG A 413 -1.07 15.07 -23.70
C ARG A 413 -1.40 13.96 -24.67
N GLN A 414 -1.94 12.89 -24.14
CA GLN A 414 -2.43 11.77 -24.93
C GLN A 414 -3.96 11.83 -24.95
N GLU A 415 -4.56 11.86 -26.13
CA GLU A 415 -6.01 11.82 -26.27
C GLU A 415 -6.54 10.53 -25.63
N ASP A 416 -7.60 10.62 -24.86
CA ASP A 416 -8.22 9.52 -24.09
C ASP A 416 -7.47 9.02 -22.84
N ALA A 417 -6.25 9.48 -22.54
CA ALA A 417 -5.55 9.13 -21.29
C ALA A 417 -6.02 10.01 -20.13
N PHE A 418 -5.82 9.49 -18.90
CA PHE A 418 -6.07 10.27 -17.69
C PHE A 418 -5.16 11.51 -17.65
N ASP A 419 -5.76 12.70 -17.67
CA ASP A 419 -5.07 13.99 -17.64
C ASP A 419 -5.73 14.96 -16.67
N LEU A 420 -4.92 15.64 -15.86
CA LEU A 420 -5.35 16.69 -14.92
C LEU A 420 -5.54 18.05 -15.60
N GLY A 421 -5.10 18.19 -16.85
CA GLY A 421 -5.22 19.42 -17.61
C GLY A 421 -4.61 20.63 -16.90
N ARG A 422 -5.42 21.70 -16.70
CA ARG A 422 -4.97 22.93 -16.02
C ARG A 422 -4.65 22.75 -14.54
N PHE A 423 -5.10 21.67 -13.91
CA PHE A 423 -4.89 21.39 -12.49
C PHE A 423 -3.62 20.59 -12.22
N ASP A 424 -2.85 20.20 -13.23
CA ASP A 424 -1.66 19.38 -13.09
C ASP A 424 -0.64 19.99 -12.12
N MET A 425 -0.34 21.28 -12.28
CA MET A 425 0.64 21.99 -11.46
C MET A 425 0.17 22.24 -10.02
N PRO A 426 -1.03 22.78 -9.77
CA PRO A 426 -1.58 22.91 -8.42
C PRO A 426 -1.62 21.60 -7.67
N VAL A 427 -2.05 20.50 -8.31
CA VAL A 427 -2.12 19.17 -7.72
C VAL A 427 -0.73 18.66 -7.38
N ALA A 428 0.25 18.78 -8.29
CA ALA A 428 1.61 18.31 -8.06
C ALA A 428 2.31 19.08 -6.94
N ILE A 429 2.11 20.41 -6.86
CA ILE A 429 2.65 21.21 -5.75
C ILE A 429 1.98 20.82 -4.43
N GLY A 430 0.65 20.69 -4.40
CA GLY A 430 -0.08 20.24 -3.22
C GLY A 430 0.37 18.84 -2.75
N ALA A 431 0.57 17.91 -3.67
CA ALA A 431 1.08 16.58 -3.41
C ALA A 431 2.51 16.62 -2.83
N LEU A 432 3.39 17.50 -3.36
CA LEU A 432 4.75 17.65 -2.85
C LEU A 432 4.78 18.18 -1.42
N VAL A 433 4.00 19.24 -1.15
CA VAL A 433 3.86 19.81 0.19
C VAL A 433 3.33 18.75 1.15
N TRP A 434 2.28 18.00 0.73
CA TRP A 434 1.72 16.94 1.52
C TRP A 434 2.72 15.80 1.80
N SER A 435 3.50 15.38 0.81
CA SER A 435 4.57 14.38 1.02
C SER A 435 5.60 14.86 2.05
N GLY A 436 5.94 16.14 2.03
CA GLY A 436 6.79 16.75 3.07
C GLY A 436 6.16 16.68 4.46
N VAL A 437 4.85 16.95 4.57
CA VAL A 437 4.10 16.79 5.82
C VAL A 437 4.12 15.35 6.32
N VAL A 438 3.85 14.38 5.43
CA VAL A 438 3.87 12.94 5.79
C VAL A 438 5.23 12.52 6.32
N VAL A 439 6.32 12.86 5.62
CA VAL A 439 7.68 12.54 6.08
C VAL A 439 7.95 13.21 7.44
N PHE A 440 7.57 14.48 7.59
CA PHE A 440 7.74 15.21 8.84
C PHE A 440 6.99 14.53 10.01
N VAL A 441 5.73 14.13 9.80
CA VAL A 441 4.93 13.41 10.81
C VAL A 441 5.61 12.10 11.21
N LEU A 442 6.12 11.33 10.23
CA LEU A 442 6.72 10.02 10.49
C LEU A 442 8.08 10.08 11.18
N VAL A 443 8.84 11.17 11.03
CA VAL A 443 10.19 11.32 11.66
C VAL A 443 10.18 12.09 12.97
N SER A 444 9.09 12.80 13.28
CA SER A 444 9.02 13.70 14.46
C SER A 444 8.93 12.97 15.81
N PRO A 445 8.28 11.78 15.97
CA PRO A 445 8.26 11.10 17.25
C PRO A 445 9.67 10.68 17.69
N PRO A 446 10.05 10.83 18.97
CA PRO A 446 11.37 10.42 19.48
C PRO A 446 11.67 8.93 19.21
N GLU A 447 10.65 8.09 19.21
CA GLU A 447 10.73 6.65 18.96
C GLU A 447 11.03 6.33 17.48
N ALA A 448 10.77 7.27 16.57
CA ALA A 448 11.02 7.12 15.13
C ALA A 448 12.52 7.06 14.78
N LEU A 449 13.43 7.49 15.67
CA LEU A 449 14.86 7.53 15.39
C LEU A 449 15.41 6.17 14.91
N THR A 450 14.98 5.08 15.52
CA THR A 450 15.40 3.73 15.11
C THR A 450 14.93 3.41 13.68
N ALA A 451 13.68 3.74 13.34
CA ALA A 451 13.13 3.52 12.00
C ALA A 451 13.84 4.41 10.96
N VAL A 452 14.16 5.65 11.32
CA VAL A 452 14.94 6.58 10.47
C VAL A 452 16.33 6.01 10.21
N LEU A 453 17.04 5.55 11.23
CA LEU A 453 18.38 4.97 11.07
C LEU A 453 18.38 3.70 10.21
N ILE A 454 17.39 2.83 10.37
CA ILE A 454 17.22 1.64 9.52
C ILE A 454 16.93 2.06 8.08
N SER A 455 16.03 3.03 7.87
CA SER A 455 15.70 3.54 6.53
C SER A 455 16.92 4.15 5.84
N VAL A 456 17.71 4.94 6.56
CA VAL A 456 18.99 5.48 6.06
C VAL A 456 19.97 4.35 5.73
N GLY A 457 20.07 3.32 6.59
CA GLY A 457 20.89 2.13 6.34
C GLY A 457 20.50 1.40 5.05
N VAL A 458 19.20 1.26 4.79
CA VAL A 458 18.66 0.68 3.54
C VAL A 458 19.06 1.52 2.31
N VAL A 459 18.93 2.84 2.40
CA VAL A 459 19.34 3.76 1.32
C VAL A 459 20.85 3.68 1.08
N VAL A 460 21.66 3.67 2.14
CA VAL A 460 23.12 3.56 2.06
C VAL A 460 23.55 2.22 1.45
N ALA A 461 22.94 1.11 1.87
CA ALA A 461 23.20 -0.21 1.30
C ALA A 461 22.91 -0.24 -0.21
N GLY A 462 21.78 0.35 -0.62
CA GLY A 462 21.47 0.54 -2.03
C GLY A 462 22.50 1.41 -2.74
N GLY A 463 22.87 2.54 -2.15
CA GLY A 463 23.90 3.42 -2.70
C GLY A 463 25.25 2.74 -2.90
N MET A 464 25.66 1.86 -1.97
CA MET A 464 26.89 1.06 -2.10
C MET A 464 26.80 0.06 -3.27
N TYR A 465 25.66 -0.62 -3.42
CA TYR A 465 25.46 -1.52 -4.56
C TYR A 465 25.39 -0.76 -5.89
N LEU A 466 24.75 0.40 -5.93
CA LEU A 466 24.76 1.28 -7.10
C LEU A 466 26.19 1.72 -7.46
N ALA A 467 27.00 2.10 -6.47
CA ALA A 467 28.40 2.44 -6.66
C ALA A 467 29.22 1.26 -7.22
N TYR A 468 28.95 0.05 -6.71
CA TYR A 468 29.54 -1.18 -7.26
C TYR A 468 29.17 -1.37 -8.74
N LEU A 469 27.90 -1.21 -9.12
CA LEU A 469 27.46 -1.29 -10.51
C LEU A 469 28.13 -0.23 -11.39
N LEU A 470 28.27 1.00 -10.90
CA LEU A 470 28.93 2.09 -11.63
C LEU A 470 30.42 1.85 -11.83
N MET A 471 31.08 1.14 -10.92
CA MET A 471 32.52 0.84 -11.01
C MET A 471 32.82 -0.38 -11.89
N PHE A 472 32.00 -1.43 -11.82
CA PHE A 472 32.31 -2.73 -12.40
C PHE A 472 31.38 -3.14 -13.56
N ASN A 473 30.18 -2.56 -13.65
CA ASN A 473 29.14 -2.93 -14.63
C ASN A 473 28.40 -1.70 -15.17
N ARG A 474 29.14 -0.65 -15.50
CA ARG A 474 28.58 0.66 -15.88
C ARG A 474 27.66 0.57 -17.11
N GLU A 475 27.99 -0.29 -18.06
CA GLU A 475 27.20 -0.50 -19.29
C GLU A 475 25.72 -0.83 -19.01
N ILE A 476 25.44 -1.55 -17.93
CA ILE A 476 24.06 -1.91 -17.53
C ILE A 476 23.22 -0.66 -17.18
N LEU A 477 23.86 0.39 -16.68
CA LEU A 477 23.22 1.64 -16.29
C LEU A 477 23.26 2.72 -17.40
N GLU A 478 23.90 2.42 -18.53
CA GLU A 478 23.98 3.29 -19.71
C GLU A 478 23.06 2.81 -20.84
N THR A 479 22.73 1.52 -20.90
CA THR A 479 21.74 1.00 -21.84
C THR A 479 20.35 1.46 -21.40
N VAL A 480 19.83 2.48 -22.06
CA VAL A 480 18.39 2.73 -22.07
C VAL A 480 17.78 1.59 -22.90
N PRO A 481 16.74 0.88 -22.43
CA PRO A 481 15.95 0.03 -23.32
C PRO A 481 15.55 0.90 -24.51
N GLU A 482 15.72 0.40 -25.74
CA GLU A 482 15.63 1.18 -26.99
C GLU A 482 14.69 2.37 -26.87
N GLU A 483 15.19 3.57 -27.26
CA GLU A 483 14.40 4.79 -27.27
C GLU A 483 13.16 4.55 -28.12
N VAL A 484 12.17 4.02 -27.49
CA VAL A 484 10.81 4.11 -28.02
C VAL A 484 10.47 5.58 -27.83
N ASP A 485 10.34 6.24 -28.94
CA ASP A 485 9.88 7.61 -29.03
C ASP A 485 8.42 7.66 -28.54
N VAL A 486 8.22 7.54 -27.21
CA VAL A 486 6.92 7.66 -26.53
C VAL A 486 6.26 9.03 -26.86
N PHE A 487 7.01 9.88 -27.60
CA PHE A 487 6.67 11.26 -27.91
C PHE A 487 6.32 11.49 -29.38
N LYS A 488 6.18 10.46 -30.21
CA LYS A 488 5.90 10.62 -31.66
C LYS A 488 4.42 10.55 -32.08
N HIS A 489 3.50 10.62 -31.15
CA HIS A 489 2.07 10.70 -31.53
C HIS A 489 1.39 11.93 -30.93
#